data_5665a8a2137102434f4bec862a366a28
#
_entry.id   5665a8a2137102434f4bec862a366a28
#
_cell.length_a   1.000
_cell.length_b   1.000
_cell.length_c   1.000
_cell.angle_alpha   90.00
_cell.angle_beta   90.00
_cell.angle_gamma   90.00
#
_symmetry.space_group_name_H-M   'P 1'
#
loop_
_entity.id
_entity.type
_entity.pdbx_description
1 polymer ?
#
loop_
_entity_poly.entity_id
_entity_poly.type
_entity_poly.pdbx_seq_one_letter_code
_entity_poly.pdbx_strand_id
1 'polypeptide(L)'
;MPSYPDHPTKYGETSTWGNPGEANSIARPDDCRIEGTFVYKYLPPDEAGEALIWAKETRTGRFPGDAIQREYIKNFYSEIARTGAATGYARTYKLTCGEDTVATCFGVVDGERYCYLVLACDYENFAQYSPGMLILDLAMADWAATGGKVFDFTIGDEPFKSSFGCTRSPMYIFETDIVRR
;
A
#
# COMPACT_ATOMS: atom_id res chain seq x y z
N MET A 1 23.16 12.96 -3.05
CA MET A 1 22.15 11.94 -2.71
C MET A 1 21.95 12.02 -1.21
N PRO A 2 20.77 12.35 -0.68
CA PRO A 2 20.53 12.18 0.73
C PRO A 2 20.44 10.68 1.01
N SER A 3 21.37 10.18 1.82
CA SER A 3 21.29 8.84 2.40
C SER A 3 20.03 8.77 3.23
N TYR A 4 19.17 7.79 2.96
CA TYR A 4 18.12 7.40 3.87
C TYR A 4 18.78 7.07 5.22
N PRO A 5 18.29 7.65 6.34
CA PRO A 5 18.80 7.24 7.64
C PRO A 5 18.48 5.76 7.82
N ASP A 6 19.48 5.00 8.26
CA ASP A 6 19.30 3.64 8.79
C ASP A 6 18.27 3.73 9.93
N HIS A 7 17.00 3.49 9.60
CA HIS A 7 16.00 3.30 10.63
C HIS A 7 16.22 1.90 11.21
N PRO A 8 16.57 1.77 12.49
CA PRO A 8 16.51 0.49 13.15
C PRO A 8 15.05 0.04 13.09
N THR A 9 14.79 -0.99 12.29
CA THR A 9 13.50 -1.66 12.29
C THR A 9 13.20 -2.09 13.73
N LYS A 10 12.09 -1.63 14.29
CA LYS A 10 11.60 -2.06 15.63
C LYS A 10 11.26 -3.56 15.67
N TYR A 11 11.53 -4.27 14.61
CA TYR A 11 11.24 -5.68 14.36
C TYR A 11 12.57 -6.34 14.09
N GLY A 12 13.03 -7.16 15.02
CA GLY A 12 14.30 -7.87 15.13
C GLY A 12 15.17 -8.01 13.87
N GLU A 13 16.45 -7.98 14.09
CA GLU A 13 17.52 -8.05 13.10
C GLU A 13 17.47 -9.31 12.23
N THR A 14 16.67 -9.33 11.17
CA THR A 14 16.94 -10.17 9.97
C THR A 14 15.97 -9.78 8.84
N SER A 15 16.07 -8.57 8.31
CA SER A 15 15.53 -8.30 6.98
C SER A 15 16.67 -8.48 5.96
N THR A 16 16.83 -9.67 5.43
CA THR A 16 17.62 -9.87 4.21
C THR A 16 16.75 -9.40 3.04
N TRP A 17 17.10 -8.28 2.46
CA TRP A 17 16.45 -7.75 1.25
C TRP A 17 16.78 -8.68 0.09
N GLY A 18 15.79 -9.46 -0.38
CA GLY A 18 15.89 -10.29 -1.58
C GLY A 18 15.57 -9.50 -2.86
N ASN A 19 15.90 -10.07 -4.00
CA ASN A 19 15.64 -9.47 -5.31
C ASN A 19 14.16 -9.20 -5.55
N PRO A 20 13.79 -8.14 -6.33
CA PRO A 20 12.41 -7.90 -6.74
C PRO A 20 11.84 -9.15 -7.45
N GLY A 21 10.76 -9.71 -6.92
CA GLY A 21 10.12 -10.91 -7.46
C GLY A 21 10.24 -12.17 -6.62
N GLU A 22 11.08 -12.18 -5.57
CA GLU A 22 11.10 -13.27 -4.59
C GLU A 22 10.18 -12.93 -3.40
N ALA A 23 9.44 -13.91 -2.92
CA ALA A 23 8.62 -13.76 -1.73
C ALA A 23 9.53 -13.51 -0.52
N ASN A 24 9.50 -12.31 0.03
CA ASN A 24 10.25 -11.95 1.23
C ASN A 24 9.49 -12.44 2.46
N SER A 25 10.09 -13.34 3.23
CA SER A 25 9.56 -13.78 4.51
C SER A 25 10.07 -12.88 5.63
N ILE A 26 9.16 -12.29 6.40
CA ILE A 26 9.50 -11.50 7.58
C ILE A 26 9.24 -12.35 8.81
N ALA A 27 10.29 -12.58 9.62
CA ALA A 27 10.19 -13.35 10.85
C ALA A 27 9.36 -12.59 11.89
N ARG A 28 8.56 -13.33 12.66
CA ARG A 28 7.68 -12.82 13.71
C ARG A 28 8.40 -12.38 14.98
N PRO A 29 7.83 -11.44 15.75
CA PRO A 29 8.09 -11.35 17.19
C PRO A 29 7.60 -12.62 17.90
N ASP A 30 8.37 -13.10 18.87
CA ASP A 30 8.17 -14.39 19.57
C ASP A 30 6.82 -14.57 20.32
N ASP A 31 5.98 -13.54 20.35
CA ASP A 31 4.72 -13.51 21.11
C ASP A 31 3.47 -13.86 20.28
N CYS A 32 3.65 -14.42 19.08
CA CYS A 32 2.57 -14.55 18.11
C CYS A 32 1.86 -15.90 18.17
N ARG A 33 0.56 -15.87 18.51
CA ARG A 33 -0.33 -17.04 18.53
C ARG A 33 -0.69 -17.59 17.14
N ILE A 34 -0.33 -16.88 16.06
CA ILE A 34 -0.60 -17.32 14.69
C ILE A 34 0.66 -18.02 14.17
N GLU A 35 0.58 -19.29 13.87
CA GLU A 35 1.65 -20.04 13.20
C GLU A 35 1.73 -19.63 11.73
N GLY A 36 2.80 -19.01 11.28
CA GLY A 36 3.00 -18.63 9.88
C GLY A 36 4.03 -17.52 9.70
N THR A 37 4.54 -17.37 8.53
CA THR A 37 5.47 -16.34 8.10
C THR A 37 4.73 -15.31 7.27
N PHE A 38 4.99 -14.01 7.48
CA PHE A 38 4.48 -12.98 6.59
C PHE A 38 5.22 -13.03 5.25
N VAL A 39 4.46 -13.06 4.16
CA VAL A 39 4.98 -13.06 2.79
C VAL A 39 4.48 -11.81 2.09
N TYR A 40 5.42 -11.03 1.57
CA TYR A 40 5.14 -9.84 0.75
C TYR A 40 5.28 -10.17 -0.73
N LYS A 41 4.35 -9.68 -1.55
CA LYS A 41 4.34 -9.93 -2.99
C LYS A 41 3.87 -8.68 -3.76
N TYR A 42 4.59 -8.33 -4.82
CA TYR A 42 4.05 -7.49 -5.89
C TYR A 42 3.15 -8.36 -6.78
N LEU A 43 1.91 -7.92 -7.03
CA LEU A 43 0.91 -8.75 -7.68
C LEU A 43 0.97 -8.64 -9.21
N PRO A 44 0.87 -9.78 -9.93
CA PRO A 44 0.66 -9.79 -11.37
C PRO A 44 -0.74 -9.27 -11.72
N PRO A 45 -0.99 -8.95 -13.01
CA PRO A 45 -2.26 -8.36 -13.46
C PRO A 45 -3.51 -9.10 -12.99
N ASP A 46 -3.50 -10.42 -13.07
CA ASP A 46 -4.68 -11.24 -12.75
C ASP A 46 -5.04 -11.19 -11.25
N GLU A 47 -4.04 -11.15 -10.38
CA GLU A 47 -4.25 -11.06 -8.93
C GLU A 47 -4.49 -9.61 -8.46
N ALA A 48 -3.97 -8.61 -9.19
CA ALA A 48 -4.05 -7.22 -8.78
C ALA A 48 -5.49 -6.69 -8.73
N GLY A 49 -6.32 -7.08 -9.70
CA GLY A 49 -7.74 -6.72 -9.72
C GLY A 49 -8.52 -7.34 -8.56
N GLU A 50 -8.26 -8.59 -8.23
CA GLU A 50 -8.89 -9.31 -7.12
C GLU A 50 -8.54 -8.71 -5.76
N ALA A 51 -7.32 -8.22 -5.60
CA ALA A 51 -6.89 -7.54 -4.38
C ALA A 51 -7.74 -6.30 -4.05
N LEU A 52 -8.27 -5.60 -5.06
CA LEU A 52 -9.17 -4.45 -4.86
C LEU A 52 -10.58 -4.88 -4.43
N ILE A 53 -11.03 -6.06 -4.84
CA ILE A 53 -12.30 -6.64 -4.37
C ILE A 53 -12.16 -6.96 -2.88
N TRP A 54 -11.11 -7.67 -2.50
CA TRP A 54 -10.80 -7.95 -1.10
C TRP A 54 -10.64 -6.66 -0.27
N ALA A 55 -9.96 -5.65 -0.82
CA ALA A 55 -9.80 -4.35 -0.15
C ALA A 55 -11.14 -3.67 0.14
N LYS A 56 -12.09 -3.69 -0.81
CA LYS A 56 -13.44 -3.14 -0.60
C LYS A 56 -14.14 -3.85 0.55
N GLU A 57 -14.15 -5.18 0.55
CA GLU A 57 -14.82 -5.99 1.57
C GLU A 57 -14.23 -5.73 2.96
N THR A 58 -12.91 -5.78 3.08
CA THR A 58 -12.18 -5.55 4.33
C THR A 58 -12.37 -4.14 4.89
N ARG A 59 -12.58 -3.13 4.03
CA ARG A 59 -12.80 -1.73 4.43
C ARG A 59 -14.27 -1.41 4.72
N THR A 60 -15.19 -2.33 4.47
CA THR A 60 -16.63 -2.09 4.66
C THR A 60 -16.94 -1.65 6.09
N GLY A 61 -17.64 -0.52 6.22
CA GLY A 61 -18.05 0.05 7.51
C GLY A 61 -16.94 0.72 8.34
N ARG A 62 -15.68 0.70 7.88
CA ARG A 62 -14.54 1.26 8.64
C ARG A 62 -14.34 2.76 8.43
N PHE A 63 -14.62 3.25 7.23
CA PHE A 63 -14.35 4.63 6.86
C PHE A 63 -15.61 5.30 6.30
N PRO A 64 -16.17 6.32 6.97
CA PRO A 64 -17.30 7.07 6.43
C PRO A 64 -16.94 7.69 5.08
N GLY A 65 -17.80 7.50 4.07
CA GLY A 65 -17.59 8.07 2.74
C GLY A 65 -16.48 7.45 1.89
N ASP A 66 -15.98 6.27 2.29
CA ASP A 66 -14.93 5.56 1.57
C ASP A 66 -15.31 5.32 0.10
N ALA A 67 -14.55 5.94 -0.80
CA ALA A 67 -14.85 5.94 -2.23
C ALA A 67 -14.88 4.53 -2.84
N ILE A 68 -14.03 3.60 -2.37
CA ILE A 68 -13.97 2.23 -2.91
C ILE A 68 -15.24 1.43 -2.62
N GLN A 69 -16.09 1.88 -1.68
CA GLN A 69 -17.38 1.23 -1.41
C GLN A 69 -18.38 1.43 -2.57
N ARG A 70 -18.19 2.46 -3.39
CA ARG A 70 -18.99 2.68 -4.60
C ARG A 70 -18.57 1.68 -5.68
N GLU A 71 -19.52 0.91 -6.19
CA GLU A 71 -19.24 -0.19 -7.12
C GLU A 71 -18.47 0.26 -8.38
N TYR A 72 -18.82 1.44 -8.93
CA TYR A 72 -18.13 1.96 -10.10
C TYR A 72 -16.66 2.37 -9.80
N ILE A 73 -16.36 2.86 -8.59
CA ILE A 73 -14.98 3.18 -8.17
C ILE A 73 -14.17 1.89 -7.99
N LYS A 74 -14.75 0.88 -7.31
CA LYS A 74 -14.10 -0.41 -7.14
C LYS A 74 -13.80 -1.04 -8.51
N ASN A 75 -14.77 -1.04 -9.44
CA ASN A 75 -14.57 -1.59 -10.79
C ASN A 75 -13.49 -0.82 -11.56
N PHE A 76 -13.49 0.51 -11.47
CA PHE A 76 -12.47 1.36 -12.07
C PHE A 76 -11.07 1.08 -11.53
N TYR A 77 -10.92 1.00 -10.20
CA TYR A 77 -9.63 0.70 -9.59
C TYR A 77 -9.16 -0.74 -9.88
N SER A 78 -10.07 -1.71 -9.87
CA SER A 78 -9.73 -3.10 -10.23
C SER A 78 -9.24 -3.21 -11.67
N GLU A 79 -9.85 -2.48 -12.60
CA GLU A 79 -9.43 -2.46 -14.00
C GLU A 79 -8.07 -1.75 -14.17
N ILE A 80 -7.85 -0.63 -13.47
CA ILE A 80 -6.54 0.04 -13.48
C ILE A 80 -5.47 -0.86 -12.85
N ALA A 81 -5.76 -1.52 -11.75
CA ALA A 81 -4.81 -2.44 -11.12
C ALA A 81 -4.40 -3.56 -12.09
N ARG A 82 -5.38 -4.17 -12.76
CA ARG A 82 -5.15 -5.25 -13.71
C ARG A 82 -4.38 -4.81 -14.95
N THR A 83 -4.83 -3.76 -15.63
CA THR A 83 -4.23 -3.30 -16.88
C THR A 83 -2.93 -2.52 -16.64
N GLY A 84 -2.87 -1.75 -15.58
CA GLY A 84 -1.72 -0.95 -15.21
C GLY A 84 -0.55 -1.79 -14.69
N ALA A 85 -0.80 -2.94 -14.05
CA ALA A 85 0.26 -3.85 -13.63
C ALA A 85 1.04 -4.40 -14.83
N ALA A 86 0.36 -4.68 -15.96
CA ALA A 86 0.99 -5.16 -17.18
C ALA A 86 1.90 -4.11 -17.85
N THR A 87 1.60 -2.82 -17.64
CA THR A 87 2.32 -1.69 -18.27
C THR A 87 3.25 -0.95 -17.31
N GLY A 88 3.25 -1.31 -16.02
CA GLY A 88 3.98 -0.59 -14.98
C GLY A 88 3.31 0.71 -14.51
N TYR A 89 2.13 1.06 -15.03
CA TYR A 89 1.37 2.25 -14.64
C TYR A 89 0.71 2.10 -13.26
N ALA A 90 0.41 0.89 -12.82
CA ALA A 90 -0.12 0.64 -11.49
C ALA A 90 0.66 -0.46 -10.78
N ARG A 91 0.73 -0.37 -9.47
CA ARG A 91 1.32 -1.40 -8.61
C ARG A 91 0.38 -1.75 -7.48
N THR A 92 0.22 -3.05 -7.28
CA THR A 92 -0.55 -3.61 -6.18
C THR A 92 0.33 -4.55 -5.40
N TYR A 93 0.34 -4.38 -4.09
CA TYR A 93 1.12 -5.18 -3.17
C TYR A 93 0.20 -5.95 -2.24
N LYS A 94 0.61 -7.14 -1.86
CA LYS A 94 -0.13 -8.02 -0.94
C LYS A 94 0.80 -8.54 0.13
N LEU A 95 0.31 -8.55 1.35
CA LEU A 95 0.93 -9.19 2.49
C LEU A 95 0.03 -10.35 2.92
N THR A 96 0.61 -11.53 3.06
CA THR A 96 -0.10 -12.75 3.50
C THR A 96 0.57 -13.37 4.72
N CYS A 97 -0.18 -14.18 5.47
CA CYS A 97 0.33 -15.05 6.52
C CYS A 97 -0.32 -16.42 6.36
N GLY A 98 0.43 -17.41 5.89
CA GLY A 98 -0.15 -18.65 5.39
C GLY A 98 -1.06 -18.38 4.18
N GLU A 99 -2.31 -18.82 4.26
CA GLU A 99 -3.33 -18.60 3.23
C GLU A 99 -4.08 -17.27 3.41
N ASP A 100 -3.95 -16.63 4.59
CA ASP A 100 -4.68 -15.42 4.92
C ASP A 100 -4.09 -14.19 4.25
N THR A 101 -4.93 -13.36 3.66
CA THR A 101 -4.58 -12.03 3.20
C THR A 101 -4.58 -11.07 4.39
N VAL A 102 -3.43 -10.52 4.72
CA VAL A 102 -3.22 -9.63 5.87
C VAL A 102 -3.40 -8.16 5.50
N ALA A 103 -2.85 -7.77 4.36
CA ALA A 103 -2.99 -6.41 3.85
C ALA A 103 -2.82 -6.36 2.33
N THR A 104 -3.42 -5.32 1.71
CA THR A 104 -3.18 -4.95 0.31
C THR A 104 -2.92 -3.45 0.21
N CYS A 105 -2.01 -3.07 -0.68
CA CYS A 105 -1.70 -1.67 -0.98
C CYS A 105 -1.71 -1.47 -2.49
N PHE A 106 -2.53 -0.54 -2.96
CA PHE A 106 -2.68 -0.20 -4.37
C PHE A 106 -2.35 1.25 -4.62
N GLY A 107 -1.67 1.52 -5.72
CA GLY A 107 -1.39 2.86 -6.20
C GLY A 107 -1.05 2.89 -7.69
N VAL A 108 -0.93 4.11 -8.21
CA VAL A 108 -0.56 4.37 -9.61
C VAL A 108 0.80 5.03 -9.69
N VAL A 109 1.45 4.87 -10.83
CA VAL A 109 2.80 5.37 -11.10
C VAL A 109 2.73 6.51 -12.11
N ASP A 110 3.34 7.64 -11.76
CA ASP A 110 3.55 8.78 -12.64
C ASP A 110 5.05 9.11 -12.69
N GLY A 111 5.72 8.65 -13.74
CA GLY A 111 7.17 8.74 -13.86
C GLY A 111 7.90 8.05 -12.70
N GLU A 112 8.61 8.83 -11.89
CA GLU A 112 9.38 8.34 -10.73
C GLU A 112 8.59 8.45 -9.41
N ARG A 113 7.28 8.72 -9.49
CA ARG A 113 6.36 8.88 -8.35
C ARG A 113 5.38 7.71 -8.29
N TYR A 114 5.27 7.08 -7.12
CA TYR A 114 4.18 6.18 -6.79
C TYR A 114 3.14 6.93 -5.96
N CYS A 115 1.91 7.02 -6.46
CA CYS A 115 0.79 7.64 -5.80
C CYS A 115 -0.06 6.57 -5.09
N TYR A 116 0.07 6.48 -3.79
CA TYR A 116 -0.69 5.58 -2.95
C TYR A 116 -2.18 5.96 -2.94
N LEU A 117 -3.07 5.00 -3.20
CA LEU A 117 -4.51 5.25 -3.30
C LEU A 117 -5.36 4.44 -2.33
N VAL A 118 -5.09 3.14 -2.19
CA VAL A 118 -5.91 2.24 -1.36
C VAL A 118 -5.01 1.37 -0.50
N LEU A 119 -5.29 1.36 0.79
CA LEU A 119 -4.75 0.42 1.77
C LEU A 119 -5.91 -0.30 2.43
N ALA A 120 -5.84 -1.61 2.48
CA ALA A 120 -6.74 -2.43 3.28
C ALA A 120 -5.93 -3.39 4.15
N CYS A 121 -6.39 -3.57 5.38
CA CYS A 121 -5.72 -4.43 6.36
C CYS A 121 -6.77 -5.18 7.17
N ASP A 122 -6.53 -6.46 7.39
CA ASP A 122 -7.27 -7.25 8.35
C ASP A 122 -6.80 -6.93 9.78
N TYR A 123 -7.36 -5.86 10.34
CA TYR A 123 -7.08 -5.47 11.72
C TYR A 123 -7.82 -6.33 12.76
N GLU A 124 -8.79 -7.11 12.35
CA GLU A 124 -9.50 -8.00 13.25
C GLU A 124 -8.58 -9.11 13.77
N ASN A 125 -7.81 -9.69 12.86
CA ASN A 125 -6.93 -10.81 13.16
C ASN A 125 -5.46 -10.41 13.34
N PHE A 126 -5.01 -9.30 12.76
CA PHE A 126 -3.59 -8.95 12.65
C PHE A 126 -3.22 -7.56 13.20
N ALA A 127 -4.10 -6.89 13.97
CA ALA A 127 -3.86 -5.53 14.49
C ALA A 127 -2.53 -5.39 15.25
N GLN A 128 -2.16 -6.40 16.05
CA GLN A 128 -0.95 -6.40 16.88
C GLN A 128 0.35 -6.32 16.07
N TYR A 129 0.30 -6.63 14.78
CA TYR A 129 1.46 -6.58 13.86
C TYR A 129 1.56 -5.29 13.07
N SER A 130 0.62 -4.36 13.26
CA SER A 130 0.56 -3.11 12.51
C SER A 130 0.66 -3.33 10.98
N PRO A 131 -0.20 -4.16 10.38
CA PRO A 131 -0.04 -4.63 9.01
C PRO A 131 0.00 -3.50 7.99
N GLY A 132 -0.67 -2.38 8.26
CA GLY A 132 -0.64 -1.20 7.40
C GLY A 132 0.73 -0.54 7.35
N MET A 133 1.41 -0.44 8.49
CA MET A 133 2.78 0.09 8.54
C MET A 133 3.74 -0.84 7.81
N LEU A 134 3.60 -2.13 8.05
CA LEU A 134 4.47 -3.15 7.47
C LEU A 134 4.38 -3.18 5.94
N ILE A 135 3.18 -3.26 5.38
CA ILE A 135 3.02 -3.31 3.91
C ILE A 135 3.47 -2.00 3.23
N LEU A 136 3.26 -0.85 3.87
CA LEU A 136 3.70 0.44 3.33
C LEU A 136 5.22 0.56 3.33
N ASP A 137 5.90 0.13 4.40
CA ASP A 137 7.36 0.11 4.47
C ASP A 137 7.96 -0.77 3.36
N LEU A 138 7.41 -1.97 3.18
CA LEU A 138 7.81 -2.89 2.12
C LEU A 138 7.54 -2.34 0.71
N ALA A 139 6.39 -1.70 0.51
CA ALA A 139 6.05 -1.10 -0.78
C ALA A 139 6.98 0.08 -1.14
N MET A 140 7.34 0.90 -0.14
CA MET A 140 8.31 1.99 -0.34
C MET A 140 9.70 1.46 -0.68
N ALA A 141 10.15 0.41 0.01
CA ALA A 141 11.44 -0.20 -0.27
C ALA A 141 11.50 -0.83 -1.67
N ASP A 142 10.44 -1.55 -2.07
CA ASP A 142 10.33 -2.11 -3.43
C ASP A 142 10.31 -1.00 -4.49
N TRP A 143 9.53 0.06 -4.26
CA TRP A 143 9.48 1.20 -5.17
C TRP A 143 10.85 1.87 -5.34
N ALA A 144 11.57 2.10 -4.24
CA ALA A 144 12.92 2.64 -4.27
C ALA A 144 13.91 1.72 -5.01
N ALA A 145 13.82 0.39 -4.78
CA ALA A 145 14.67 -0.59 -5.44
C ALA A 145 14.48 -0.64 -6.96
N THR A 146 13.28 -0.29 -7.45
CA THR A 146 13.00 -0.19 -8.89
C THR A 146 13.39 1.18 -9.50
N GLY A 147 14.03 2.05 -8.75
CA GLY A 147 14.46 3.38 -9.20
C GLY A 147 13.45 4.49 -8.96
N GLY A 148 12.36 4.21 -8.25
CA GLY A 148 11.38 5.21 -7.83
C GLY A 148 12.00 6.24 -6.87
N LYS A 149 11.55 7.50 -6.95
CA LYS A 149 12.12 8.59 -6.15
C LYS A 149 11.14 9.17 -5.15
N VAL A 150 9.86 9.08 -5.43
CA VAL A 150 8.80 9.66 -4.59
C VAL A 150 7.74 8.63 -4.30
N PHE A 151 7.46 8.42 -3.02
CA PHE A 151 6.27 7.71 -2.57
C PHE A 151 5.29 8.75 -2.02
N ASP A 152 4.21 8.98 -2.75
CA ASP A 152 3.22 10.01 -2.46
C ASP A 152 2.03 9.41 -1.73
N PHE A 153 1.85 9.76 -0.48
CA PHE A 153 0.71 9.32 0.33
C PHE A 153 -0.61 10.03 -0.03
N THR A 154 -0.60 10.85 -1.07
CA THR A 154 -1.76 11.59 -1.58
C THR A 154 -2.44 12.48 -0.53
N ILE A 155 -3.76 12.69 -0.67
CA ILE A 155 -4.54 13.58 0.18
C ILE A 155 -4.73 12.97 1.57
N GLY A 156 -4.75 13.83 2.59
CA GLY A 156 -5.06 13.47 3.96
C GLY A 156 -3.89 13.76 4.91
N ASP A 157 -4.24 13.86 6.18
CA ASP A 157 -3.33 14.24 7.27
C ASP A 157 -3.34 13.19 8.39
N GLU A 158 -3.39 11.93 7.99
CA GLU A 158 -3.44 10.82 8.92
C GLU A 158 -2.10 10.69 9.68
N PRO A 159 -2.15 10.49 11.00
CA PRO A 159 -0.95 10.48 11.85
C PRO A 159 0.14 9.50 11.42
N PHE A 160 -0.24 8.35 10.84
CA PHE A 160 0.72 7.34 10.39
C PHE A 160 1.68 7.86 9.30
N LYS A 161 1.23 8.81 8.46
CA LYS A 161 2.07 9.42 7.41
C LYS A 161 3.29 10.12 8.00
N SER A 162 3.12 10.77 9.15
CA SER A 162 4.23 11.43 9.85
C SER A 162 5.28 10.43 10.35
N SER A 163 4.89 9.19 10.64
CA SER A 163 5.82 8.14 11.09
C SER A 163 6.80 7.71 10.00
N PHE A 164 6.46 7.95 8.74
CA PHE A 164 7.34 7.71 7.58
C PHE A 164 8.21 8.93 7.22
N GLY A 165 8.18 10.00 8.02
CA GLY A 165 8.97 11.20 7.74
C GLY A 165 8.50 12.01 6.52
N CYS A 166 7.22 11.94 6.18
CA CYS A 166 6.66 12.62 5.01
C CYS A 166 6.78 14.13 5.09
N THR A 167 7.12 14.75 3.97
CA THR A 167 7.00 16.19 3.77
C THR A 167 5.59 16.53 3.33
N ARG A 168 4.95 17.49 4.02
CA ARG A 168 3.61 17.98 3.66
C ARG A 168 3.72 19.02 2.55
N SER A 169 2.87 18.89 1.53
CA SER A 169 2.68 19.89 0.49
C SER A 169 1.24 20.40 0.54
N PRO A 170 1.02 21.72 0.65
CA PRO A 170 -0.34 22.25 0.63
C PRO A 170 -0.97 22.04 -0.73
N MET A 171 -2.25 21.66 -0.73
CA MET A 171 -3.09 21.61 -1.92
C MET A 171 -4.13 22.71 -1.84
N TYR A 172 -4.40 23.34 -2.97
CA TYR A 172 -5.36 24.43 -3.07
C TYR A 172 -6.51 24.02 -3.98
N ILE A 173 -7.74 24.33 -3.54
CA ILE A 173 -8.93 24.19 -4.37
C ILE A 173 -9.25 25.58 -4.92
N PHE A 174 -9.46 25.65 -6.22
CA PHE A 174 -9.93 26.86 -6.87
C PHE A 174 -11.35 26.61 -7.38
N GLU A 175 -12.28 27.43 -6.95
CA GLU A 175 -13.68 27.40 -7.37
C GLU A 175 -14.05 28.73 -8.04
N THR A 176 -14.75 28.67 -9.16
CA THR A 176 -15.27 29.87 -9.84
C THR A 176 -16.63 29.57 -10.46
N ASP A 177 -17.50 30.56 -10.41
CA ASP A 177 -18.80 30.50 -11.11
C ASP A 177 -18.59 30.67 -12.60
N ILE A 178 -19.12 29.75 -13.40
CA ILE A 178 -19.18 29.87 -14.85
C ILE A 178 -20.43 30.68 -15.20
N VAL A 179 -20.23 31.96 -15.44
CA VAL A 179 -21.32 32.79 -15.98
C VAL A 179 -21.51 32.45 -17.45
N ARG A 180 -22.59 31.74 -17.77
CA ARG A 180 -23.00 31.56 -19.19
C ARG A 180 -23.41 32.88 -19.74
N ARG A 181 -22.69 33.38 -20.73
CA ARG A 181 -23.08 34.53 -21.57
C ARG A 181 -24.06 34.09 -22.65
#